data_3ddd61ea1491b4685ae31b26ef14dab1
#
_entry.id   3ddd61ea1491b4685ae31b26ef14dab1
#
_cell.length_a   1.000
_cell.length_b   1.000
_cell.length_c   1.000
_cell.angle_alpha   90.00
_cell.angle_beta   90.00
_cell.angle_gamma   90.00
#
_symmetry.space_group_name_H-M   'P 1'
#
loop_
_entity.id
_entity.type
_entity.pdbx_description
1 polymer ?
#
loop_
_entity_poly.entity_id
_entity_poly.type
_entity_poly.pdbx_seq_one_letter_code
_entity_poly.pdbx_strand_id
1 'polypeptide(L)'
;MSKPVCRLGDQANCPADVHGKNCCPHNVTGPAVTASPNVFINGKPALRVGDTGVHSACCGPNAWVCVEGSARVRVNGIPLVRLGDATQHCGGMGKMVQSSGNVFAE
;
A
#
# COMPACT_ATOMS: atom_id res chain seq x y z
N MET A 1 7.98 9.79 -14.62
CA MET A 1 7.16 10.83 -13.97
C MET A 1 7.14 10.63 -12.47
N SER A 2 7.17 11.74 -11.74
CA SER A 2 7.13 11.67 -10.28
C SER A 2 5.72 11.42 -9.77
N LYS A 3 5.63 10.65 -8.71
CA LYS A 3 4.37 10.37 -8.02
C LYS A 3 4.53 10.66 -6.53
N PRO A 4 3.48 11.12 -5.86
CA PRO A 4 3.55 11.31 -4.41
C PRO A 4 3.88 9.99 -3.71
N VAL A 5 4.75 10.05 -2.70
CA VAL A 5 5.19 8.84 -1.99
C VAL A 5 4.24 8.51 -0.84
N CYS A 6 4.12 7.23 -0.52
CA CYS A 6 3.22 6.72 0.50
C CYS A 6 3.94 6.50 1.83
N ARG A 7 3.15 6.47 2.91
CA ARG A 7 3.65 6.42 4.29
C ARG A 7 2.79 5.47 5.11
N LEU A 8 3.28 5.16 6.30
CA LEU A 8 2.49 4.42 7.29
C LEU A 8 1.15 5.14 7.52
N GLY A 9 0.07 4.40 7.49
CA GLY A 9 -1.28 4.94 7.66
C GLY A 9 -1.94 5.34 6.36
N ASP A 10 -1.20 5.47 5.26
CA ASP A 10 -1.80 5.74 3.95
C ASP A 10 -2.57 4.51 3.48
N GLN A 11 -3.67 4.74 2.78
CA GLN A 11 -4.62 3.68 2.48
C GLN A 11 -4.45 3.11 1.08
N ALA A 12 -4.73 1.81 0.96
CA ALA A 12 -4.87 1.13 -0.31
C ALA A 12 -6.33 0.78 -0.54
N ASN A 13 -6.71 0.66 -1.80
CA ASN A 13 -8.06 0.27 -2.18
C ASN A 13 -8.01 -0.89 -3.17
N CYS A 14 -8.85 -1.89 -2.95
CA CYS A 14 -9.12 -2.95 -3.90
C CYS A 14 -10.62 -2.97 -4.17
N PRO A 15 -11.06 -2.71 -5.40
CA PRO A 15 -12.50 -2.64 -5.68
C PRO A 15 -13.24 -3.97 -5.65
N ALA A 16 -12.51 -5.09 -5.73
CA ALA A 16 -13.16 -6.40 -5.84
C ALA A 16 -12.33 -7.48 -5.14
N ASP A 17 -12.04 -7.30 -3.85
CA ASP A 17 -11.30 -8.29 -3.06
C ASP A 17 -12.25 -9.42 -2.64
N VAL A 18 -11.94 -10.64 -3.06
CA VAL A 18 -12.74 -11.83 -2.69
C VAL A 18 -12.22 -12.50 -1.42
N HIS A 19 -11.25 -11.92 -0.76
CA HIS A 19 -10.71 -12.37 0.54
C HIS A 19 -10.18 -13.81 0.51
N GLY A 20 -9.61 -14.21 -0.64
CA GLY A 20 -9.05 -15.54 -0.79
C GLY A 20 -10.06 -16.66 -0.96
N LYS A 21 -11.35 -16.32 -1.08
CA LYS A 21 -12.44 -17.30 -1.25
C LYS A 21 -13.40 -16.81 -2.31
N ASN A 22 -14.20 -17.72 -2.85
CA ASN A 22 -15.24 -17.38 -3.81
C ASN A 22 -16.49 -16.86 -3.10
N CYS A 23 -16.31 -16.03 -2.11
CA CYS A 23 -17.43 -15.34 -1.48
C CYS A 23 -17.46 -13.90 -2.02
N CYS A 24 -18.46 -13.18 -1.65
CA CYS A 24 -18.77 -11.84 -2.16
C CYS A 24 -17.54 -10.98 -2.40
N PRO A 25 -17.27 -10.53 -3.63
CA PRO A 25 -16.23 -9.50 -3.86
C PRO A 25 -16.64 -8.20 -3.17
N HIS A 26 -15.68 -7.57 -2.50
CA HIS A 26 -15.93 -6.33 -1.77
C HIS A 26 -14.97 -5.25 -2.19
N ASN A 27 -15.49 -4.03 -2.24
CA ASN A 27 -14.63 -2.84 -2.29
C ASN A 27 -14.07 -2.64 -0.89
N VAL A 28 -12.73 -2.72 -0.75
CA VAL A 28 -12.07 -2.60 0.54
C VAL A 28 -11.05 -1.48 0.52
N THR A 29 -10.93 -0.78 1.64
CA THR A 29 -9.96 0.30 1.82
C THR A 29 -9.41 0.22 3.23
N GLY A 30 -8.11 0.33 3.38
CA GLY A 30 -7.52 0.30 4.71
C GLY A 30 -6.07 0.74 4.72
N PRO A 31 -5.54 1.06 5.92
CA PRO A 31 -4.24 1.69 6.08
C PRO A 31 -3.10 0.70 6.10
N ALA A 32 -1.91 1.19 5.69
CA ALA A 32 -0.65 0.48 5.88
C ALA A 32 -0.32 0.41 7.38
N VAL A 33 0.16 -0.74 7.82
CA VAL A 33 0.48 -0.97 9.23
C VAL A 33 1.96 -1.29 9.48
N THR A 34 2.75 -1.50 8.42
CA THR A 34 4.20 -1.63 8.53
C THR A 34 4.88 -0.69 7.53
N ALA A 35 6.07 -0.23 7.87
CA ALA A 35 6.82 0.70 7.04
C ALA A 35 8.27 0.74 7.51
N SER A 36 9.08 1.63 6.92
CA SER A 36 10.48 1.78 7.28
C SER A 36 10.64 2.11 8.78
N PRO A 37 11.60 1.48 9.46
CA PRO A 37 11.84 1.80 10.88
C PRO A 37 12.58 3.11 11.11
N ASN A 38 13.21 3.68 10.07
CA ASN A 38 14.11 4.82 10.29
C ASN A 38 14.11 5.85 9.16
N VAL A 39 13.26 5.73 8.15
CA VAL A 39 13.11 6.75 7.10
C VAL A 39 11.69 7.29 7.16
N PHE A 40 11.57 8.61 7.26
CA PHE A 40 10.29 9.28 7.49
C PHE A 40 9.98 10.28 6.39
N ILE A 41 8.71 10.40 6.07
CA ILE A 41 8.18 11.34 5.09
C ILE A 41 7.09 12.15 5.79
N ASN A 42 7.34 13.44 6.00
CA ASN A 42 6.42 14.32 6.74
C ASN A 42 6.10 13.76 8.13
N GLY A 43 7.11 13.20 8.81
CA GLY A 43 6.95 12.68 10.15
C GLY A 43 6.35 11.29 10.25
N LYS A 44 6.09 10.62 9.13
CA LYS A 44 5.55 9.26 9.10
C LYS A 44 6.51 8.30 8.40
N PRO A 45 6.64 7.06 8.89
CA PRO A 45 7.53 6.09 8.25
C PRO A 45 7.19 5.87 6.79
N ALA A 46 8.21 5.80 5.95
CA ALA A 46 8.05 5.59 4.50
C ALA A 46 7.60 4.17 4.20
N LEU A 47 6.69 4.03 3.24
CA LEU A 47 6.14 2.73 2.83
C LEU A 47 7.01 2.12 1.74
N ARG A 48 7.29 0.80 1.85
CA ARG A 48 8.18 0.08 0.94
C ARG A 48 7.48 -1.14 0.37
N VAL A 49 8.00 -1.65 -0.76
CA VAL A 49 7.54 -2.94 -1.29
C VAL A 49 7.74 -4.02 -0.23
N GLY A 50 6.72 -4.84 -0.02
CA GLY A 50 6.71 -5.85 1.02
C GLY A 50 6.08 -5.40 2.33
N ASP A 51 5.87 -4.10 2.50
CA ASP A 51 5.14 -3.60 3.66
C ASP A 51 3.65 -3.92 3.52
N THR A 52 3.00 -4.10 4.66
CA THR A 52 1.64 -4.65 4.71
C THR A 52 0.65 -3.65 5.28
N GLY A 53 -0.61 -3.90 5.00
CA GLY A 53 -1.72 -3.15 5.57
C GLY A 53 -2.89 -4.06 5.87
N VAL A 54 -3.95 -3.46 6.39
CA VAL A 54 -5.17 -4.18 6.73
C VAL A 54 -6.37 -3.39 6.22
N HIS A 55 -7.50 -4.08 6.08
CA HIS A 55 -8.77 -3.43 5.77
C HIS A 55 -9.90 -4.19 6.43
N SER A 56 -11.03 -3.53 6.65
CA SER A 56 -12.20 -4.19 7.18
C SER A 56 -12.89 -4.97 6.07
N ALA A 57 -13.41 -6.15 6.42
CA ALA A 57 -14.10 -7.00 5.49
C ALA A 57 -14.99 -7.98 6.25
N CYS A 58 -15.82 -8.71 5.50
CA CYS A 58 -16.80 -9.61 6.10
C CYS A 58 -16.36 -11.07 6.14
N CYS A 59 -15.37 -11.48 5.35
CA CYS A 59 -14.95 -12.87 5.30
C CYS A 59 -13.52 -12.98 4.82
N GLY A 60 -12.82 -14.01 5.28
CA GLY A 60 -11.46 -14.30 4.85
C GLY A 60 -10.40 -13.33 5.35
N PRO A 61 -9.20 -13.43 4.82
CA PRO A 61 -8.10 -12.54 5.22
C PRO A 61 -8.35 -11.09 4.86
N ASN A 62 -7.95 -10.19 5.74
CA ASN A 62 -8.19 -8.75 5.61
C ASN A 62 -6.88 -7.98 5.55
N ALA A 63 -5.87 -8.53 4.89
CA ALA A 63 -4.55 -7.93 4.79
C ALA A 63 -4.17 -7.74 3.33
N TRP A 64 -3.28 -6.77 3.09
CA TRP A 64 -2.71 -6.52 1.77
C TRP A 64 -1.22 -6.25 1.89
N VAL A 65 -0.51 -6.36 0.78
CA VAL A 65 0.93 -6.15 0.74
C VAL A 65 1.28 -5.28 -0.47
N CYS A 66 2.28 -4.39 -0.30
CA CYS A 66 2.77 -3.58 -1.39
C CYS A 66 3.63 -4.43 -2.32
N VAL A 67 3.33 -4.43 -3.62
CA VAL A 67 4.05 -5.24 -4.61
C VAL A 67 4.69 -4.42 -5.71
N GLU A 68 4.48 -3.10 -5.72
CA GLU A 68 5.06 -2.21 -6.71
C GLU A 68 5.61 -0.97 -6.03
N GLY A 69 6.75 -0.49 -6.51
CA GLY A 69 7.35 0.73 -6.00
C GLY A 69 8.27 1.36 -7.03
N SER A 70 8.98 2.41 -6.61
CA SER A 70 9.88 3.15 -7.48
C SER A 70 11.03 2.27 -7.97
N ALA A 71 11.34 2.36 -9.25
CA ALA A 71 12.53 1.72 -9.82
C ALA A 71 13.81 2.49 -9.48
N ARG A 72 13.70 3.71 -9.00
CA ARG A 72 14.84 4.61 -8.81
C ARG A 72 15.12 4.97 -7.36
N VAL A 73 14.08 5.05 -6.53
CA VAL A 73 14.22 5.47 -5.14
C VAL A 73 13.97 4.29 -4.23
N ARG A 74 14.93 4.04 -3.35
CA ARG A 74 14.84 2.93 -2.41
C ARG A 74 14.96 3.43 -0.97
N VAL A 75 14.23 2.76 -0.09
CA VAL A 75 14.27 3.01 1.35
C VAL A 75 14.76 1.73 2.01
N ASN A 76 15.88 1.80 2.71
CA ASN A 76 16.51 0.61 3.32
C ASN A 76 16.79 -0.48 2.26
N GLY A 77 17.15 -0.06 1.03
CA GLY A 77 17.43 -0.98 -0.06
C GLY A 77 16.20 -1.56 -0.75
N ILE A 78 14.99 -1.11 -0.39
CA ILE A 78 13.73 -1.63 -0.89
C ILE A 78 12.99 -0.53 -1.65
N PRO A 79 12.36 -0.83 -2.79
CA PRO A 79 11.65 0.21 -3.56
C PRO A 79 10.61 0.96 -2.73
N LEU A 80 10.61 2.29 -2.85
CA LEU A 80 9.67 3.18 -2.17
C LEU A 80 8.31 3.13 -2.88
N VAL A 81 7.24 2.96 -2.12
CA VAL A 81 5.87 2.89 -2.66
C VAL A 81 5.32 4.29 -2.90
N ARG A 82 4.61 4.45 -4.00
CA ARG A 82 4.05 5.72 -4.44
C ARG A 82 2.55 5.59 -4.67
N LEU A 83 1.87 6.74 -4.75
CA LEU A 83 0.44 6.78 -5.08
C LEU A 83 0.18 6.05 -6.41
N GLY A 84 -0.81 5.17 -6.42
CA GLY A 84 -1.17 4.39 -7.59
C GLY A 84 -0.37 3.09 -7.76
N ASP A 85 0.67 2.88 -6.95
CA ASP A 85 1.43 1.64 -7.01
C ASP A 85 0.58 0.47 -6.53
N ALA A 86 0.78 -0.70 -7.15
CA ALA A 86 -0.08 -1.86 -6.95
C ALA A 86 0.09 -2.48 -5.58
N THR A 87 -1.02 -2.94 -5.03
CA THR A 87 -1.05 -3.74 -3.82
C THR A 87 -1.74 -5.07 -4.12
N GLN A 88 -1.34 -6.12 -3.39
CA GLN A 88 -1.96 -7.43 -3.54
C GLN A 88 -2.81 -7.72 -2.32
N HIS A 89 -4.07 -7.98 -2.57
CA HIS A 89 -5.03 -8.42 -1.56
C HIS A 89 -5.26 -9.93 -1.72
N CYS A 90 -5.92 -10.51 -0.77
CA CYS A 90 -6.08 -11.97 -0.77
C CYS A 90 -7.24 -12.39 -1.68
N GLY A 91 -7.14 -12.12 -2.93
CA GLY A 91 -8.16 -12.45 -3.93
C GLY A 91 -8.37 -11.35 -4.94
N GLY A 92 -7.55 -10.31 -4.91
CA GLY A 92 -7.64 -9.24 -5.87
C GLY A 92 -6.43 -8.34 -5.82
N MET A 93 -6.34 -7.45 -6.80
CA MET A 93 -5.28 -6.44 -6.85
C MET A 93 -5.89 -5.07 -6.63
N GLY A 94 -5.18 -4.26 -5.88
CA GLY A 94 -5.57 -2.88 -5.63
C GLY A 94 -4.41 -1.93 -5.86
N LYS A 95 -4.55 -0.73 -5.33
CA LYS A 95 -3.51 0.30 -5.45
C LYS A 95 -3.57 1.25 -4.28
N MET A 96 -2.47 1.94 -4.04
CA MET A 96 -2.41 3.00 -3.04
C MET A 96 -3.26 4.18 -3.50
N VAL A 97 -4.11 4.68 -2.61
CA VAL A 97 -5.02 5.80 -2.91
C VAL A 97 -4.77 7.01 -2.02
N GLN A 98 -3.84 6.91 -1.08
CA GLN A 98 -3.40 8.04 -0.25
C GLN A 98 -1.89 8.13 -0.25
N SER A 99 -1.38 9.34 -0.06
CA SER A 99 0.05 9.61 -0.10
C SER A 99 0.36 10.91 0.61
N SER A 100 1.66 11.25 0.66
CA SER A 100 2.08 12.60 1.04
C SER A 100 1.53 13.60 0.02
N GLY A 101 1.38 14.85 0.45
CA GLY A 101 0.93 15.91 -0.45
C GLY A 101 2.06 16.61 -1.18
N ASN A 102 3.31 16.41 -0.77
CA ASN A 102 4.41 17.25 -1.24
C ASN A 102 5.77 16.56 -1.36
N VAL A 103 5.82 15.23 -1.21
CA VAL A 103 7.06 14.46 -1.40
C VAL A 103 6.85 13.46 -2.54
N PHE A 104 7.73 13.50 -3.53
CA PHE A 104 7.56 12.76 -4.77
C PHE A 104 8.77 11.88 -5.07
N ALA A 105 8.54 10.76 -5.75
CA ALA A 105 9.59 9.88 -6.25
C ALA A 105 9.23 9.36 -7.64
N GLU A 106 10.25 9.13 -8.45
CA GLU A 106 10.07 8.54 -9.80
C GLU A 106 9.95 7.04 -9.78
#